data_f9a636ef9c9caa6e471f0508f62565bd
#
_entry.id   f9a636ef9c9caa6e471f0508f62565bd
#
_cell.length_a   1.000
_cell.length_b   1.000
_cell.length_c   1.000
_cell.angle_alpha   90.00
_cell.angle_beta   90.00
_cell.angle_gamma   90.00
#
_symmetry.space_group_name_H-M   'P 1'
#
loop_
_entity.id
_entity.type
_entity.pdbx_description
1 polymer ?
#
loop_
_entity_poly.entity_id
_entity_poly.type
_entity_poly.pdbx_seq_one_letter_code
_entity_poly.pdbx_strand_id
1 'polypeptide(L)'
;MNHPSARTTAPDGTPVGEAPSPLTFEYVREHPRVRLYVRMADAALEQIGYTEHGERHVGLVSRIAYNVMRRMGRPERMADLAAIAGTLHDIGNSVNRDHHAQTGGLMALMLLRDFGMQEEEILTVISAIGNHHENDGDPVNDVAAALILADKSDVHRTRVRNPDMIKFDIHDRVNYAVEKSFLNVDEDQKHITLELTIDPKISHVMEYFEIFMTRMLASRKAALHLGATFGLQVNGNRLV
;
A
#
# COMPACT_ATOMS: atom_id res chain seq x y z
N MET A 1 38.84 -2.81 11.87
CA MET A 1 38.55 -4.25 11.87
C MET A 1 37.37 -4.44 10.95
N ASN A 2 37.60 -5.03 9.76
CA ASN A 2 36.52 -5.30 8.80
C ASN A 2 35.67 -6.45 9.33
N HIS A 3 34.44 -6.21 9.72
CA HIS A 3 33.46 -7.27 9.91
C HIS A 3 33.13 -7.87 8.53
N PRO A 4 33.26 -9.20 8.34
CA PRO A 4 32.80 -9.82 7.11
C PRO A 4 31.30 -9.62 6.99
N SER A 5 30.83 -9.10 5.84
CA SER A 5 29.41 -9.01 5.53
C SER A 5 28.80 -10.41 5.62
N ALA A 6 27.84 -10.59 6.51
CA ALA A 6 27.10 -11.84 6.61
C ALA A 6 26.38 -12.07 5.27
N ARG A 7 26.69 -13.18 4.57
CA ARG A 7 25.95 -13.58 3.37
C ARG A 7 24.50 -13.83 3.76
N THR A 8 23.61 -13.00 3.28
CA THR A 8 22.18 -13.15 3.51
C THR A 8 21.69 -14.37 2.72
N THR A 9 21.14 -15.35 3.41
CA THR A 9 20.49 -16.50 2.77
C THR A 9 18.98 -16.39 2.90
N ALA A 10 18.25 -16.86 1.89
CA ALA A 10 16.82 -17.04 1.97
C ALA A 10 16.45 -18.09 3.03
N PRO A 11 15.17 -18.16 3.48
CA PRO A 11 14.72 -19.14 4.48
C PRO A 11 14.97 -20.62 4.08
N ASP A 12 15.09 -20.89 2.80
CA ASP A 12 15.42 -22.21 2.22
C ASP A 12 16.93 -22.46 2.05
N GLY A 13 17.78 -21.54 2.55
CA GLY A 13 19.24 -21.65 2.45
C GLY A 13 19.84 -21.19 1.12
N THR A 14 19.03 -20.71 0.16
CA THR A 14 19.56 -20.18 -1.11
C THR A 14 20.33 -18.88 -0.89
N PRO A 15 21.49 -18.68 -1.55
CA PRO A 15 22.24 -17.43 -1.47
C PRO A 15 21.40 -16.29 -2.08
N VAL A 16 21.20 -15.23 -1.33
CA VAL A 16 20.63 -13.98 -1.86
C VAL A 16 21.78 -13.11 -2.36
N GLY A 17 21.64 -12.52 -3.54
CA GLY A 17 22.64 -11.62 -4.09
C GLY A 17 22.94 -10.46 -3.15
N GLU A 18 24.13 -9.87 -3.29
CA GLU A 18 24.53 -8.69 -2.50
C GLU A 18 23.53 -7.54 -2.73
N ALA A 19 23.12 -6.88 -1.65
CA ALA A 19 22.17 -5.78 -1.73
C ALA A 19 22.79 -4.59 -2.49
N PRO A 20 22.05 -3.96 -3.42
CA PRO A 20 22.55 -2.77 -4.11
C PRO A 20 22.66 -1.58 -3.16
N SER A 21 23.56 -0.65 -3.47
CA SER A 21 23.68 0.62 -2.75
C SER A 21 23.51 1.80 -3.75
N PRO A 22 22.44 2.59 -3.65
CA PRO A 22 21.35 2.49 -2.67
C PRO A 22 20.44 1.28 -2.89
N LEU A 23 19.79 0.82 -1.81
CA LEU A 23 18.83 -0.29 -1.87
C LEU A 23 17.65 0.07 -2.77
N THR A 24 17.38 -0.74 -3.81
CA THR A 24 16.32 -0.46 -4.79
C THR A 24 14.98 -1.11 -4.42
N PHE A 25 13.91 -0.56 -4.96
CA PHE A 25 12.57 -1.13 -4.83
C PHE A 25 12.50 -2.57 -5.37
N GLU A 26 13.11 -2.83 -6.55
CA GLU A 26 13.12 -4.16 -7.18
C GLU A 26 13.77 -5.20 -6.29
N TYR A 27 14.92 -4.86 -5.67
CA TYR A 27 15.59 -5.77 -4.75
C TYR A 27 14.70 -6.14 -3.56
N VAL A 28 14.06 -5.14 -2.92
CA VAL A 28 13.17 -5.38 -1.78
C VAL A 28 11.98 -6.25 -2.18
N ARG A 29 11.32 -5.93 -3.30
CA ARG A 29 10.14 -6.65 -3.79
C ARG A 29 10.45 -8.12 -4.11
N GLU A 30 11.58 -8.38 -4.76
CA GLU A 30 11.94 -9.74 -5.19
C GLU A 30 12.61 -10.56 -4.09
N HIS A 31 12.97 -9.92 -2.96
CA HIS A 31 13.71 -10.61 -1.90
C HIS A 31 12.86 -11.71 -1.26
N PRO A 32 13.34 -12.97 -1.17
CA PRO A 32 12.56 -14.12 -0.69
C PRO A 32 11.95 -13.94 0.71
N ARG A 33 12.67 -13.28 1.63
CA ARG A 33 12.15 -12.98 2.99
C ARG A 33 10.95 -12.03 2.92
N VAL A 34 11.00 -11.01 2.06
CA VAL A 34 9.89 -10.06 1.89
C VAL A 34 8.66 -10.77 1.33
N ARG A 35 8.85 -11.54 0.26
CA ARG A 35 7.76 -12.33 -0.34
C ARG A 35 7.15 -13.32 0.66
N LEU A 36 7.97 -13.94 1.50
CA LEU A 36 7.48 -14.82 2.57
C LEU A 36 6.59 -14.04 3.55
N TYR A 37 7.01 -12.86 4.02
CA TYR A 37 6.24 -12.05 4.97
C TYR A 37 4.92 -11.57 4.36
N VAL A 38 4.93 -11.14 3.10
CA VAL A 38 3.71 -10.75 2.38
C VAL A 38 2.73 -11.93 2.28
N ARG A 39 3.19 -13.13 1.89
CA ARG A 39 2.33 -14.31 1.82
C ARG A 39 1.77 -14.72 3.19
N MET A 40 2.60 -14.66 4.24
CA MET A 40 2.14 -15.01 5.60
C MET A 40 1.12 -14.01 6.14
N ALA A 41 1.29 -12.72 5.86
CA ALA A 41 0.33 -11.68 6.22
C ALA A 41 -1.01 -11.88 5.48
N ASP A 42 -0.96 -12.16 4.18
CA ASP A 42 -2.15 -12.43 3.38
C ASP A 42 -2.90 -13.70 3.84
N ALA A 43 -2.16 -14.76 4.15
CA ALA A 43 -2.74 -16.01 4.69
C ALA A 43 -3.39 -15.80 6.07
N ALA A 44 -2.81 -14.98 6.94
CA ALA A 44 -3.40 -14.64 8.23
C ALA A 44 -4.72 -13.87 8.06
N LEU A 45 -4.76 -12.90 7.16
CA LEU A 45 -5.97 -12.13 6.84
C LEU A 45 -7.08 -13.01 6.21
N GLU A 46 -6.70 -13.97 5.38
CA GLU A 46 -7.64 -14.94 4.80
C GLU A 46 -8.37 -15.73 5.87
N GLN A 47 -7.64 -16.21 6.90
CA GLN A 47 -8.24 -17.00 7.99
C GLN A 47 -9.30 -16.24 8.81
N ILE A 48 -9.23 -14.92 8.82
CA ILE A 48 -10.20 -14.06 9.52
C ILE A 48 -11.17 -13.35 8.57
N GLY A 49 -11.24 -13.79 7.30
CA GLY A 49 -12.26 -13.38 6.33
C GLY A 49 -11.98 -12.05 5.63
N TYR A 50 -10.76 -11.53 5.65
CA TYR A 50 -10.43 -10.31 4.93
C TYR A 50 -10.18 -10.56 3.43
N THR A 51 -10.38 -9.52 2.63
CA THR A 51 -10.04 -9.47 1.21
C THR A 51 -8.53 -9.71 0.98
N GLU A 52 -8.14 -9.94 -0.28
CA GLU A 52 -6.75 -10.20 -0.66
C GLU A 52 -5.85 -9.00 -0.34
N HIS A 53 -4.73 -9.27 0.37
CA HIS A 53 -3.66 -8.32 0.72
C HIS A 53 -2.27 -8.91 0.38
N GLY A 54 -2.21 -9.80 -0.60
CA GLY A 54 -1.02 -10.51 -1.03
C GLY A 54 -0.22 -9.77 -2.11
N GLU A 55 0.51 -10.56 -2.90
CA GLU A 55 1.48 -10.05 -3.90
C GLU A 55 0.83 -9.12 -4.95
N ARG A 56 -0.44 -9.35 -5.32
CA ARG A 56 -1.17 -8.47 -6.23
C ARG A 56 -1.38 -7.09 -5.62
N HIS A 57 -1.92 -7.04 -4.39
CA HIS A 57 -2.21 -5.80 -3.67
C HIS A 57 -0.93 -5.00 -3.44
N VAL A 58 0.07 -5.59 -2.77
CA VAL A 58 1.32 -4.87 -2.48
C VAL A 58 2.05 -4.43 -3.75
N GLY A 59 2.01 -5.24 -4.80
CA GLY A 59 2.59 -4.88 -6.09
C GLY A 59 1.85 -3.74 -6.80
N LEU A 60 0.54 -3.61 -6.65
CA LEU A 60 -0.25 -2.49 -7.16
C LEU A 60 0.03 -1.23 -6.36
N VAL A 61 -0.06 -1.32 -5.02
CA VAL A 61 0.19 -0.20 -4.10
C VAL A 61 1.59 0.38 -4.31
N SER A 62 2.62 -0.46 -4.41
CA SER A 62 4.00 -0.02 -4.67
C SER A 62 4.12 0.81 -5.95
N ARG A 63 3.54 0.31 -7.06
CA ARG A 63 3.58 1.03 -8.35
C ARG A 63 2.81 2.33 -8.32
N ILE A 64 1.64 2.35 -7.68
CA ILE A 64 0.85 3.58 -7.57
C ILE A 64 1.58 4.60 -6.69
N ALA A 65 2.12 4.21 -5.53
CA ALA A 65 2.88 5.10 -4.65
C ALA A 65 4.10 5.71 -5.37
N TYR A 66 4.88 4.89 -6.10
CA TYR A 66 5.95 5.37 -6.97
C TYR A 66 5.45 6.43 -7.97
N ASN A 67 4.37 6.10 -8.72
CA ASN A 67 3.83 6.98 -9.74
C ASN A 67 3.28 8.30 -9.17
N VAL A 68 2.62 8.26 -8.01
CA VAL A 68 2.16 9.48 -7.32
C VAL A 68 3.34 10.39 -7.03
N MET A 69 4.42 9.86 -6.45
CA MET A 69 5.62 10.65 -6.14
C MET A 69 6.25 11.26 -7.40
N ARG A 70 6.41 10.46 -8.47
CA ARG A 70 6.98 10.94 -9.75
C ARG A 70 6.14 12.03 -10.39
N ARG A 71 4.82 11.84 -10.46
CA ARG A 71 3.89 12.81 -11.05
C ARG A 71 3.72 14.08 -10.18
N MET A 72 3.94 13.96 -8.88
CA MET A 72 4.00 15.12 -7.99
C MET A 72 5.36 15.84 -8.02
N GLY A 73 6.26 15.46 -8.93
CA GLY A 73 7.56 16.09 -9.13
C GLY A 73 8.58 15.80 -8.02
N ARG A 74 8.39 14.73 -7.26
CA ARG A 74 9.33 14.34 -6.20
C ARG A 74 10.57 13.63 -6.78
N PRO A 75 11.74 13.70 -6.11
CA PRO A 75 12.94 13.00 -6.54
C PRO A 75 12.70 11.50 -6.72
N GLU A 76 13.38 10.89 -7.67
CA GLU A 76 13.24 9.46 -7.98
C GLU A 76 13.50 8.57 -6.76
N ARG A 77 14.51 8.92 -5.94
CA ARG A 77 14.78 8.18 -4.70
C ARG A 77 13.60 8.18 -3.73
N MET A 78 12.90 9.30 -3.60
CA MET A 78 11.69 9.36 -2.76
C MET A 78 10.56 8.50 -3.33
N ALA A 79 10.48 8.36 -4.66
CA ALA A 79 9.53 7.46 -5.31
C ALA A 79 9.88 5.98 -5.04
N ASP A 80 11.17 5.62 -5.05
CA ASP A 80 11.64 4.30 -4.62
C ASP A 80 11.26 4.00 -3.18
N LEU A 81 11.49 4.94 -2.26
CA LEU A 81 11.11 4.77 -0.85
C LEU A 81 9.60 4.57 -0.68
N ALA A 82 8.77 5.27 -1.47
CA ALA A 82 7.33 5.09 -1.47
C ALA A 82 6.92 3.70 -1.99
N ALA A 83 7.59 3.19 -3.03
CA ALA A 83 7.37 1.84 -3.52
C ALA A 83 7.81 0.76 -2.52
N ILE A 84 8.94 0.97 -1.84
CA ILE A 84 9.41 0.08 -0.75
C ILE A 84 8.40 0.06 0.40
N ALA A 85 7.91 1.24 0.82
CA ALA A 85 6.87 1.34 1.83
C ALA A 85 5.59 0.59 1.39
N GLY A 86 5.17 0.75 0.13
CA GLY A 86 4.03 0.03 -0.45
C GLY A 86 4.21 -1.49 -0.46
N THR A 87 5.44 -1.98 -0.63
CA THR A 87 5.74 -3.43 -0.57
C THR A 87 5.61 -3.99 0.85
N LEU A 88 5.94 -3.20 1.85
CA LEU A 88 6.09 -3.66 3.23
C LEU A 88 4.93 -3.24 4.17
N HIS A 89 3.98 -2.39 3.70
CA HIS A 89 3.01 -1.74 4.59
C HIS A 89 2.15 -2.71 5.40
N ASP A 90 1.79 -3.84 4.81
CA ASP A 90 0.84 -4.80 5.37
C ASP A 90 1.48 -6.03 6.04
N ILE A 91 2.83 -6.15 6.05
CA ILE A 91 3.51 -7.34 6.61
C ILE A 91 3.20 -7.57 8.10
N GLY A 92 2.81 -6.52 8.83
CA GLY A 92 2.41 -6.59 10.23
C GLY A 92 1.15 -7.42 10.47
N ASN A 93 0.30 -7.60 9.46
CA ASN A 93 -0.86 -8.49 9.53
C ASN A 93 -0.49 -9.96 9.78
N SER A 94 0.78 -10.35 9.55
CA SER A 94 1.28 -11.68 9.93
C SER A 94 1.35 -11.90 11.45
N VAL A 95 1.32 -10.82 12.24
CA VAL A 95 1.29 -10.87 13.71
C VAL A 95 -0.13 -10.65 14.24
N ASN A 96 -0.76 -9.54 13.83
CA ASN A 96 -2.14 -9.22 14.21
C ASN A 96 -2.71 -8.16 13.25
N ARG A 97 -4.02 -8.18 13.00
CA ARG A 97 -4.71 -7.13 12.25
C ARG A 97 -4.71 -5.81 13.02
N ASP A 98 -4.94 -5.86 14.33
CA ASP A 98 -4.88 -4.67 15.18
C ASP A 98 -3.43 -4.18 15.27
N HIS A 99 -3.24 -2.87 15.07
CA HIS A 99 -1.91 -2.23 15.06
C HIS A 99 -0.92 -2.80 14.04
N HIS A 100 -1.43 -3.41 12.93
CA HIS A 100 -0.57 -3.97 11.88
C HIS A 100 0.36 -2.93 11.25
N ALA A 101 -0.06 -1.67 11.17
CA ALA A 101 0.75 -0.59 10.62
C ALA A 101 2.02 -0.37 11.47
N GLN A 102 1.86 -0.24 12.79
CA GLN A 102 2.97 -0.02 13.72
C GLN A 102 3.86 -1.27 13.81
N THR A 103 3.26 -2.46 13.88
CA THR A 103 3.98 -3.73 13.87
C THR A 103 4.74 -3.91 12.56
N GLY A 104 4.09 -3.62 11.43
CA GLY A 104 4.70 -3.65 10.09
C GLY A 104 5.89 -2.71 9.97
N GLY A 105 5.79 -1.49 10.54
CA GLY A 105 6.90 -0.54 10.61
C GLY A 105 8.11 -1.11 11.37
N LEU A 106 7.90 -1.75 12.52
CA LEU A 106 8.99 -2.38 13.28
C LEU A 106 9.60 -3.59 12.55
N MET A 107 8.78 -4.41 11.89
CA MET A 107 9.28 -5.52 11.07
C MET A 107 10.08 -5.01 9.85
N ALA A 108 9.61 -3.95 9.19
CA ALA A 108 10.31 -3.31 8.09
C ALA A 108 11.66 -2.72 8.54
N LEU A 109 11.73 -2.10 9.73
CA LEU A 109 12.98 -1.62 10.32
C LEU A 109 14.06 -2.72 10.37
N MET A 110 13.69 -3.92 10.86
CA MET A 110 14.61 -5.04 10.95
C MET A 110 15.07 -5.52 9.57
N LEU A 111 14.12 -5.68 8.62
CA LEU A 111 14.42 -6.12 7.26
C LEU A 111 15.34 -5.15 6.52
N LEU A 112 15.00 -3.86 6.56
CA LEU A 112 15.74 -2.84 5.81
C LEU A 112 17.15 -2.59 6.38
N ARG A 113 17.34 -2.72 7.70
CA ARG A 113 18.67 -2.74 8.33
C ARG A 113 19.50 -3.93 7.88
N ASP A 114 18.92 -5.13 7.90
CA ASP A 114 19.59 -6.35 7.42
C ASP A 114 20.01 -6.22 5.95
N PHE A 115 19.25 -5.48 5.15
CA PHE A 115 19.56 -5.23 3.73
C PHE A 115 20.54 -4.08 3.52
N GLY A 116 20.97 -3.38 4.59
CA GLY A 116 21.96 -2.32 4.53
C GLY A 116 21.42 -0.96 4.04
N MET A 117 20.11 -0.69 4.17
CA MET A 117 19.53 0.62 3.88
C MET A 117 20.06 1.68 4.86
N GLN A 118 20.20 2.92 4.37
CA GLN A 118 20.62 4.06 5.19
C GLN A 118 19.55 4.40 6.24
N GLU A 119 19.97 4.77 7.45
CA GLU A 119 19.08 4.93 8.60
C GLU A 119 18.00 6.00 8.39
N GLU A 120 18.32 7.12 7.74
CA GLU A 120 17.36 8.19 7.43
C GLU A 120 16.27 7.73 6.47
N GLU A 121 16.62 6.87 5.50
CA GLU A 121 15.67 6.28 4.56
C GLU A 121 14.78 5.25 5.27
N ILE A 122 15.36 4.43 6.15
CA ILE A 122 14.60 3.48 6.98
C ILE A 122 13.56 4.23 7.80
N LEU A 123 13.97 5.30 8.51
CA LEU A 123 13.06 6.10 9.34
C LEU A 123 11.92 6.72 8.51
N THR A 124 12.23 7.15 7.28
CA THR A 124 11.22 7.67 6.34
C THR A 124 10.21 6.58 5.96
N VAL A 125 10.68 5.39 5.60
CA VAL A 125 9.82 4.26 5.19
C VAL A 125 8.97 3.75 6.36
N ILE A 126 9.57 3.52 7.54
CA ILE A 126 8.80 2.96 8.67
C ILE A 126 7.80 3.95 9.25
N SER A 127 8.08 5.26 9.20
CA SER A 127 7.09 6.26 9.60
C SER A 127 5.92 6.29 8.62
N ALA A 128 6.15 6.09 7.32
CA ALA A 128 5.09 5.96 6.33
C ALA A 128 4.25 4.71 6.58
N ILE A 129 4.88 3.56 6.82
CA ILE A 129 4.18 2.31 7.14
C ILE A 129 3.36 2.47 8.42
N GLY A 130 3.95 3.01 9.49
CA GLY A 130 3.27 3.17 10.78
C GLY A 130 2.05 4.11 10.76
N ASN A 131 1.95 4.97 9.73
CA ASN A 131 0.91 5.99 9.59
C ASN A 131 -0.02 5.78 8.39
N HIS A 132 -0.02 4.59 7.74
CA HIS A 132 -0.84 4.39 6.55
C HIS A 132 -2.32 4.06 6.85
N HIS A 133 -2.63 3.57 8.06
CA HIS A 133 -3.97 3.13 8.40
C HIS A 133 -4.91 4.31 8.66
N GLU A 134 -6.12 4.27 8.08
CA GLU A 134 -7.06 5.39 8.03
C GLU A 134 -7.64 5.84 9.36
N ASN A 135 -7.61 4.99 10.39
CA ASN A 135 -8.23 5.29 11.69
C ASN A 135 -7.26 5.95 12.68
N ASP A 136 -5.96 5.68 12.57
CA ASP A 136 -4.95 6.09 13.55
C ASP A 136 -3.66 6.66 12.92
N GLY A 137 -3.63 6.79 11.59
CA GLY A 137 -2.51 7.35 10.85
C GLY A 137 -2.81 8.72 10.22
N ASP A 138 -1.73 9.45 9.98
CA ASP A 138 -1.74 10.73 9.24
C ASP A 138 -0.56 10.79 8.24
N PRO A 139 -0.65 11.58 7.16
CA PRO A 139 0.45 11.74 6.21
C PRO A 139 1.58 12.59 6.83
N VAL A 140 2.48 11.94 7.58
CA VAL A 140 3.58 12.60 8.30
C VAL A 140 4.77 12.99 7.41
N ASN A 141 4.84 12.44 6.21
CA ASN A 141 5.80 12.79 5.16
C ASN A 141 5.24 12.45 3.78
N ASP A 142 5.94 12.86 2.71
CA ASP A 142 5.49 12.64 1.33
C ASP A 142 5.35 11.15 0.98
N VAL A 143 6.22 10.29 1.53
CA VAL A 143 6.17 8.83 1.35
C VAL A 143 4.90 8.25 1.98
N ALA A 144 4.54 8.69 3.20
CA ALA A 144 3.30 8.31 3.86
C ALA A 144 2.07 8.76 3.06
N ALA A 145 2.09 9.99 2.55
CA ALA A 145 1.00 10.51 1.73
C ALA A 145 0.80 9.70 0.44
N ALA A 146 1.88 9.38 -0.27
CA ALA A 146 1.82 8.56 -1.47
C ALA A 146 1.34 7.13 -1.18
N LEU A 147 1.79 6.53 -0.07
CA LEU A 147 1.36 5.21 0.39
C LEU A 147 -0.14 5.19 0.73
N ILE A 148 -0.64 6.17 1.49
CA ILE A 148 -2.06 6.28 1.83
C ILE A 148 -2.91 6.36 0.56
N LEU A 149 -2.57 7.24 -0.38
CA LEU A 149 -3.29 7.38 -1.64
C LEU A 149 -3.30 6.07 -2.44
N ALA A 150 -2.16 5.38 -2.49
CA ALA A 150 -2.03 4.14 -3.24
C ALA A 150 -2.84 3.01 -2.63
N ASP A 151 -2.70 2.78 -1.32
CA ASP A 151 -3.42 1.71 -0.62
C ASP A 151 -4.94 1.92 -0.65
N LYS A 152 -5.39 3.15 -0.36
CA LYS A 152 -6.83 3.45 -0.33
C LYS A 152 -7.48 3.47 -1.72
N SER A 153 -6.69 3.49 -2.80
CA SER A 153 -7.19 3.39 -4.17
C SER A 153 -7.41 1.95 -4.65
N ASP A 154 -6.91 0.92 -3.95
CA ASP A 154 -7.13 -0.47 -4.34
C ASP A 154 -8.48 -0.99 -3.85
N VAL A 155 -9.52 -0.62 -4.56
CA VAL A 155 -10.87 -1.14 -4.39
C VAL A 155 -11.24 -1.83 -5.71
N HIS A 156 -11.29 -3.17 -5.73
CA HIS A 156 -11.53 -3.91 -6.97
C HIS A 156 -12.01 -5.34 -6.70
N ARG A 157 -12.83 -5.88 -7.64
CA ARG A 157 -13.37 -7.25 -7.54
C ARG A 157 -12.34 -8.35 -7.37
N THR A 158 -11.12 -8.15 -7.85
CA THR A 158 -10.02 -9.13 -7.69
C THR A 158 -9.52 -9.27 -6.25
N ARG A 159 -9.96 -8.40 -5.34
CA ARG A 159 -9.67 -8.53 -3.91
C ARG A 159 -10.57 -9.54 -3.21
N VAL A 160 -11.73 -9.83 -3.79
CA VAL A 160 -12.71 -10.75 -3.20
C VAL A 160 -12.25 -12.19 -3.42
N ARG A 161 -12.04 -12.93 -2.33
CA ARG A 161 -11.57 -14.32 -2.35
C ARG A 161 -12.67 -15.29 -2.73
N ASN A 162 -13.87 -15.09 -2.19
CA ASN A 162 -15.03 -15.94 -2.43
C ASN A 162 -16.23 -15.12 -2.90
N PRO A 163 -16.54 -15.10 -4.21
CA PRO A 163 -17.68 -14.37 -4.75
C PRO A 163 -19.05 -14.83 -4.21
N ASP A 164 -19.16 -16.05 -3.69
CA ASP A 164 -20.43 -16.55 -3.13
C ASP A 164 -20.79 -15.86 -1.80
N MET A 165 -19.80 -15.26 -1.13
CA MET A 165 -19.98 -14.58 0.16
C MET A 165 -20.45 -13.12 0.03
N ILE A 166 -20.43 -12.51 -1.17
CA ILE A 166 -20.79 -11.09 -1.38
C ILE A 166 -22.19 -10.70 -0.87
N LYS A 167 -23.08 -11.68 -0.71
CA LYS A 167 -24.45 -11.44 -0.19
C LYS A 167 -24.44 -11.20 1.33
N PHE A 168 -23.41 -11.65 2.03
CA PHE A 168 -23.35 -11.66 3.49
C PHE A 168 -22.41 -10.61 4.05
N ASP A 169 -21.42 -10.17 3.27
CA ASP A 169 -20.44 -9.16 3.69
C ASP A 169 -20.48 -7.94 2.76
N ILE A 170 -20.69 -6.75 3.35
CA ILE A 170 -20.77 -5.51 2.60
C ILE A 170 -19.42 -5.13 1.98
N HIS A 171 -18.28 -5.44 2.65
CA HIS A 171 -16.95 -5.12 2.13
C HIS A 171 -16.66 -5.97 0.88
N ASP A 172 -16.98 -7.26 0.91
CA ASP A 172 -16.85 -8.14 -0.26
C ASP A 172 -17.77 -7.68 -1.38
N ARG A 173 -19.05 -7.36 -1.06
CA ARG A 173 -20.02 -6.91 -2.06
C ARG A 173 -19.57 -5.64 -2.76
N VAL A 174 -19.14 -4.63 -2.01
CA VAL A 174 -18.69 -3.35 -2.57
C VAL A 174 -17.42 -3.54 -3.40
N ASN A 175 -16.41 -4.27 -2.89
CA ASN A 175 -15.21 -4.57 -3.67
C ASN A 175 -15.55 -5.33 -4.96
N TYR A 176 -16.46 -6.33 -4.89
CA TYR A 176 -16.86 -7.12 -6.07
C TYR A 176 -17.61 -6.29 -7.11
N ALA A 177 -18.38 -5.28 -6.68
CA ALA A 177 -19.06 -4.37 -7.57
C ALA A 177 -18.11 -3.45 -8.34
N VAL A 178 -16.89 -3.20 -7.82
CA VAL A 178 -15.94 -2.32 -8.49
C VAL A 178 -15.23 -3.06 -9.62
N GLU A 179 -15.49 -2.63 -10.85
CA GLU A 179 -14.91 -3.17 -12.09
C GLU A 179 -13.63 -2.47 -12.50
N LYS A 180 -13.49 -1.19 -12.13
CA LYS A 180 -12.31 -0.37 -12.39
C LYS A 180 -12.08 0.57 -11.20
N SER A 181 -10.85 0.60 -10.73
CA SER A 181 -10.33 1.62 -9.81
C SER A 181 -9.04 2.17 -10.38
N PHE A 182 -8.96 3.48 -10.51
CA PHE A 182 -7.80 4.16 -11.07
C PHE A 182 -7.54 5.47 -10.33
N LEU A 183 -6.28 5.66 -9.88
CA LEU A 183 -5.84 6.90 -9.27
C LEU A 183 -5.17 7.76 -10.33
N ASN A 184 -5.87 8.78 -10.77
CA ASN A 184 -5.39 9.74 -11.76
C ASN A 184 -4.69 10.90 -11.05
N VAL A 185 -3.47 11.22 -11.47
CA VAL A 185 -2.69 12.36 -10.97
C VAL A 185 -2.49 13.36 -12.10
N ASP A 186 -3.13 14.52 -11.97
CA ASP A 186 -2.93 15.67 -12.86
C ASP A 186 -1.81 16.55 -12.30
N GLU A 187 -0.66 16.52 -12.96
CA GLU A 187 0.57 17.22 -12.53
C GLU A 187 0.42 18.74 -12.66
N ASP A 188 -0.29 19.20 -13.69
CA ASP A 188 -0.44 20.61 -14.01
C ASP A 188 -1.43 21.30 -13.08
N GLN A 189 -2.57 20.65 -12.83
CA GLN A 189 -3.62 21.17 -11.96
C GLN A 189 -3.42 20.86 -10.48
N LYS A 190 -2.40 20.04 -10.14
CA LYS A 190 -2.19 19.53 -8.78
C LYS A 190 -3.48 18.90 -8.22
N HIS A 191 -4.08 18.02 -9.02
CA HIS A 191 -5.31 17.34 -8.67
C HIS A 191 -5.16 15.83 -8.78
N ILE A 192 -5.60 15.12 -7.74
CA ILE A 192 -5.54 13.65 -7.66
C ILE A 192 -6.98 13.14 -7.59
N THR A 193 -7.41 12.37 -8.58
CA THR A 193 -8.78 11.85 -8.67
C THR A 193 -8.79 10.34 -8.54
N LEU A 194 -9.57 9.80 -7.61
CA LEU A 194 -9.92 8.39 -7.61
C LEU A 194 -11.13 8.18 -8.54
N GLU A 195 -10.92 7.42 -9.61
CA GLU A 195 -11.92 7.09 -10.61
C GLU A 195 -12.39 5.66 -10.43
N LEU A 196 -13.69 5.48 -10.15
CA LEU A 196 -14.31 4.19 -9.92
C LEU A 196 -15.39 3.88 -10.96
N THR A 197 -15.44 2.62 -11.41
CA THR A 197 -16.59 2.06 -12.12
C THR A 197 -17.22 1.02 -11.22
N ILE A 198 -18.45 1.26 -10.76
CA ILE A 198 -19.21 0.41 -9.84
C ILE A 198 -20.43 -0.14 -10.57
N ASP A 199 -20.61 -1.47 -10.58
CA ASP A 199 -21.83 -2.12 -11.10
C ASP A 199 -23.00 -1.89 -10.12
N PRO A 200 -24.01 -1.08 -10.50
CA PRO A 200 -25.13 -0.76 -9.62
C PRO A 200 -26.09 -1.92 -9.38
N LYS A 201 -25.94 -3.03 -10.13
CA LYS A 201 -26.73 -4.25 -9.91
C LYS A 201 -26.19 -5.09 -8.75
N ILE A 202 -24.92 -4.88 -8.36
CA ILE A 202 -24.26 -5.63 -7.29
C ILE A 202 -24.24 -4.79 -6.00
N SER A 203 -23.87 -3.51 -6.08
CA SER A 203 -23.81 -2.60 -4.92
C SER A 203 -24.19 -1.19 -5.31
N HIS A 204 -24.93 -0.51 -4.46
CA HIS A 204 -25.22 0.91 -4.63
C HIS A 204 -24.01 1.78 -4.23
N VAL A 205 -23.84 2.93 -4.88
CA VAL A 205 -22.77 3.89 -4.55
C VAL A 205 -22.81 4.33 -3.08
N MET A 206 -23.98 4.35 -2.46
CA MET A 206 -24.10 4.67 -1.04
C MET A 206 -23.40 3.65 -0.13
N GLU A 207 -23.43 2.35 -0.46
CA GLU A 207 -22.72 1.32 0.28
C GLU A 207 -21.20 1.52 0.22
N TYR A 208 -20.67 2.03 -0.92
CA TYR A 208 -19.28 2.42 -1.02
C TYR A 208 -18.90 3.51 -0.01
N PHE A 209 -19.73 4.56 0.11
CA PHE A 209 -19.48 5.63 1.09
C PHE A 209 -19.62 5.13 2.53
N GLU A 210 -20.57 4.27 2.79
CA GLU A 210 -20.80 3.70 4.12
C GLU A 210 -19.54 3.03 4.69
N ILE A 211 -18.83 2.25 3.88
CA ILE A 211 -17.65 1.50 4.36
C ILE A 211 -16.31 2.21 4.10
N PHE A 212 -16.24 3.14 3.12
CA PHE A 212 -14.97 3.73 2.68
C PHE A 212 -14.86 5.24 2.91
N MET A 213 -15.78 5.86 3.65
CA MET A 213 -15.70 7.30 3.93
C MET A 213 -14.39 7.68 4.63
N THR A 214 -13.94 6.90 5.62
CA THR A 214 -12.68 7.14 6.33
C THR A 214 -11.47 7.07 5.39
N ARG A 215 -11.48 6.15 4.41
CA ARG A 215 -10.44 6.06 3.37
C ARG A 215 -10.43 7.30 2.48
N MET A 216 -11.60 7.83 2.11
CA MET A 216 -11.69 9.06 1.31
C MET A 216 -11.16 10.28 2.07
N LEU A 217 -11.44 10.36 3.37
CA LEU A 217 -10.91 11.41 4.23
C LEU A 217 -9.39 11.33 4.38
N ALA A 218 -8.84 10.12 4.56
CA ALA A 218 -7.40 9.89 4.60
C ALA A 218 -6.74 10.27 3.26
N SER A 219 -7.32 9.86 2.13
CA SER A 219 -6.84 10.22 0.79
C SER A 219 -6.83 11.74 0.57
N ARG A 220 -7.86 12.45 1.02
CA ARG A 220 -7.92 13.92 0.94
C ARG A 220 -6.82 14.57 1.77
N LYS A 221 -6.57 14.12 3.00
CA LYS A 221 -5.45 14.60 3.83
C LYS A 221 -4.09 14.35 3.15
N ALA A 222 -3.91 13.17 2.59
CA ALA A 222 -2.69 12.78 1.89
C ALA A 222 -2.44 13.64 0.63
N ALA A 223 -3.47 13.88 -0.19
CA ALA A 223 -3.34 14.77 -1.34
C ALA A 223 -2.96 16.20 -0.93
N LEU A 224 -3.60 16.74 0.11
CA LEU A 224 -3.27 18.06 0.65
C LEU A 224 -1.83 18.15 1.15
N HIS A 225 -1.31 17.10 1.80
CA HIS A 225 0.09 17.03 2.24
C HIS A 225 1.06 17.14 1.06
N LEU A 226 0.73 16.51 -0.08
CA LEU A 226 1.54 16.60 -1.31
C LEU A 226 1.38 17.93 -2.05
N GLY A 227 0.50 18.83 -1.59
CA GLY A 227 0.19 20.09 -2.25
C GLY A 227 -0.81 19.96 -3.40
N ALA A 228 -1.67 18.94 -3.36
CA ALA A 228 -2.71 18.67 -4.34
C ALA A 228 -4.12 18.68 -3.71
N THR A 229 -5.14 18.80 -4.55
CA THR A 229 -6.53 18.57 -4.17
C THR A 229 -6.94 17.12 -4.49
N PHE A 230 -7.86 16.56 -3.71
CA PHE A 230 -8.40 15.21 -3.94
C PHE A 230 -9.81 15.29 -4.52
N GLY A 231 -10.06 14.45 -5.53
CA GLY A 231 -11.37 14.29 -6.17
C GLY A 231 -11.79 12.82 -6.22
N LEU A 232 -13.10 12.61 -6.30
CA LEU A 232 -13.72 11.30 -6.50
C LEU A 232 -14.67 11.36 -7.69
N GLN A 233 -14.50 10.42 -8.61
CA GLN A 233 -15.38 10.22 -9.75
C GLN A 233 -15.94 8.79 -9.72
N VAL A 234 -17.26 8.63 -9.81
CA VAL A 234 -17.94 7.33 -9.85
C VAL A 234 -18.81 7.25 -11.08
N ASN A 235 -18.63 6.21 -11.89
CA ASN A 235 -19.38 5.95 -13.11
C ASN A 235 -19.42 7.17 -14.06
N GLY A 236 -18.29 7.87 -14.18
CA GLY A 236 -18.15 9.07 -15.00
C GLY A 236 -18.65 10.37 -14.36
N ASN A 237 -19.33 10.31 -13.22
CA ASN A 237 -19.83 11.49 -12.52
C ASN A 237 -18.82 11.96 -11.46
N ARG A 238 -18.39 13.21 -11.54
CA ARG A 238 -17.53 13.82 -10.53
C ARG A 238 -18.39 14.16 -9.30
N LEU A 239 -17.97 13.68 -8.14
CA LEU A 239 -18.70 13.86 -6.88
C LEU A 239 -18.04 14.91 -5.97
N VAL A 240 -16.70 15.04 -6.07
CA VAL A 240 -15.89 16.03 -5.34
C VAL A 240 -14.82 16.60 -6.28
#